data_18c632a0616eecd118cd302c7d0b7a65
#
_entry.id   18c632a0616eecd118cd302c7d0b7a65
#
_cell.length_a   1.000
_cell.length_b   1.000
_cell.length_c   1.000
_cell.angle_alpha   90.00
_cell.angle_beta   90.00
_cell.angle_gamma   90.00
#
_symmetry.space_group_name_H-M   'P 1'
#
loop_
_entity.id
_entity.type
_entity.pdbx_description
1 polymer ?
#
loop_
_entity_poly.entity_id
_entity_poly.type
_entity_poly.pdbx_seq_one_letter_code
_entity_poly.pdbx_strand_id
1 'polypeptide(L)'
;GRLGAPRGLPLPEPKAMGNFRKTSPLLLVLTALVTLYIVVPILVSVKAGLVNNYSSGLESGLTLRWLEQVWEVYGGTVRWSLALASLCVLGNLLIGVPCAYALARSSSRAARLFEELMTLPVAVPGLATALALILTFGTMRDFRQSYAFILVGHMVFTMPFMVRIVSAAFQRDELLTLEEAARSLGASFAQRFLGVLVPAVLPAIVAGSLTVFTLSVGEFNLTWMLHTPLTRTLPVGLVDSYTAMRIEVGSAYTLIFLLVIVPVLWGLQALGTLFIRYHGT
;
A
#
# COMPACT_ATOMS: atom_id res chain seq x y z
N GLY A 1 -27.83 17.51 65.87
CA GLY A 1 -27.97 16.60 64.79
C GLY A 1 -26.65 16.42 64.08
N ARG A 2 -26.01 15.24 64.22
CA ARG A 2 -24.76 14.91 63.52
C ARG A 2 -25.14 14.40 62.12
N LEU A 3 -24.76 15.13 61.06
CA LEU A 3 -24.86 14.71 59.68
C LEU A 3 -23.77 13.65 59.41
N GLY A 4 -24.20 12.41 59.14
CA GLY A 4 -23.31 11.30 58.78
C GLY A 4 -22.66 11.56 57.41
N ALA A 5 -21.34 11.38 57.33
CA ALA A 5 -20.60 11.43 56.06
C ALA A 5 -21.03 10.29 55.14
N PRO A 6 -21.15 10.54 53.81
CA PRO A 6 -21.49 9.50 52.86
C PRO A 6 -20.35 8.46 52.78
N ARG A 7 -20.71 7.19 52.94
CA ARG A 7 -19.79 6.04 52.74
C ARG A 7 -19.30 6.07 51.29
N GLY A 8 -18.00 6.22 51.12
CA GLY A 8 -17.35 6.13 49.81
C GLY A 8 -17.65 4.77 49.17
N LEU A 9 -18.18 4.83 47.92
CA LEU A 9 -18.28 3.65 47.07
C LEU A 9 -16.88 3.03 46.88
N PRO A 10 -16.71 1.72 47.03
CA PRO A 10 -15.45 1.08 46.75
C PRO A 10 -15.09 1.28 45.27
N LEU A 11 -13.91 1.83 45.02
CA LEU A 11 -13.35 1.90 43.66
C LEU A 11 -13.28 0.48 43.08
N PRO A 12 -13.68 0.25 41.84
CA PRO A 12 -13.52 -1.05 41.24
C PRO A 12 -12.03 -1.41 41.22
N GLU A 13 -11.71 -2.56 41.82
CA GLU A 13 -10.35 -3.09 41.73
C GLU A 13 -9.89 -3.17 40.28
N PRO A 14 -8.64 -2.80 39.98
CA PRO A 14 -8.09 -2.97 38.64
C PRO A 14 -8.17 -4.47 38.31
N LYS A 15 -9.04 -4.83 37.37
CA LYS A 15 -9.09 -6.19 36.80
C LYS A 15 -7.67 -6.57 36.41
N ALA A 16 -7.09 -7.52 37.14
CA ALA A 16 -5.79 -8.08 36.84
C ALA A 16 -5.71 -8.33 35.33
N MET A 17 -4.74 -7.72 34.68
CA MET A 17 -4.45 -7.93 33.27
C MET A 17 -4.35 -9.43 33.03
N GLY A 18 -5.33 -9.94 32.30
CA GLY A 18 -5.58 -11.34 32.15
C GLY A 18 -4.33 -12.11 31.74
N ASN A 19 -4.17 -13.26 32.34
CA ASN A 19 -3.26 -14.31 31.93
C ASN A 19 -3.04 -14.28 30.43
N PHE A 20 -1.80 -14.07 29.98
CA PHE A 20 -1.37 -14.40 28.63
C PHE A 20 -1.85 -15.83 28.38
N ARG A 21 -2.92 -15.98 27.62
CA ARG A 21 -3.49 -17.28 27.25
C ARG A 21 -2.32 -18.08 26.70
N LYS A 22 -1.94 -19.16 27.39
CA LYS A 22 -1.01 -20.15 26.84
C LYS A 22 -1.58 -20.53 25.49
N THR A 23 -0.90 -20.11 24.41
CA THR A 23 -1.32 -20.43 23.04
C THR A 23 -1.44 -21.94 22.98
N SER A 24 -2.61 -22.46 22.60
CA SER A 24 -2.80 -23.91 22.53
C SER A 24 -1.77 -24.49 21.57
N PRO A 25 -1.18 -25.65 21.86
CA PRO A 25 -0.18 -26.29 20.98
C PRO A 25 -0.74 -26.49 19.56
N LEU A 26 -2.05 -26.71 19.43
CA LEU A 26 -2.73 -26.80 18.15
C LEU A 26 -2.62 -25.48 17.34
N LEU A 27 -2.84 -24.33 17.96
CA LEU A 27 -2.70 -23.02 17.29
C LEU A 27 -1.27 -22.77 16.83
N LEU A 28 -0.27 -23.16 17.65
CA LEU A 28 1.13 -23.04 17.25
C LEU A 28 1.46 -23.92 16.05
N VAL A 29 0.99 -25.17 16.04
CA VAL A 29 1.19 -26.11 14.90
C VAL A 29 0.51 -25.55 13.65
N LEU A 30 -0.75 -25.10 13.73
CA LEU A 30 -1.45 -24.53 12.59
C LEU A 30 -0.73 -23.27 12.05
N THR A 31 -0.29 -22.39 12.93
CA THR A 31 0.48 -21.20 12.53
C THR A 31 1.79 -21.59 11.85
N ALA A 32 2.52 -22.56 12.41
CA ALA A 32 3.76 -23.07 11.82
C ALA A 32 3.53 -23.67 10.43
N LEU A 33 2.48 -24.48 10.26
CA LEU A 33 2.12 -25.08 8.97
C LEU A 33 1.77 -24.02 7.93
N VAL A 34 0.95 -23.01 8.27
CA VAL A 34 0.61 -21.91 7.37
C VAL A 34 1.86 -21.10 7.00
N THR A 35 2.70 -20.80 7.99
CA THR A 35 3.96 -20.08 7.75
C THR A 35 4.87 -20.87 6.82
N LEU A 36 5.04 -22.17 7.06
CA LEU A 36 5.86 -23.04 6.22
C LEU A 36 5.31 -23.10 4.78
N TYR A 37 3.99 -23.24 4.63
CA TYR A 37 3.32 -23.26 3.33
C TYR A 37 3.59 -21.98 2.51
N ILE A 38 3.66 -20.81 3.15
CA ILE A 38 3.95 -19.55 2.49
C ILE A 38 5.46 -19.38 2.23
N VAL A 39 6.31 -19.77 3.18
CA VAL A 39 7.76 -19.50 3.11
C VAL A 39 8.47 -20.46 2.16
N VAL A 40 8.08 -21.73 2.11
CA VAL A 40 8.77 -22.74 1.28
C VAL A 40 8.80 -22.37 -0.21
N PRO A 41 7.71 -21.97 -0.88
CA PRO A 41 7.76 -21.56 -2.28
C PRO A 41 8.70 -20.36 -2.52
N ILE A 42 8.75 -19.43 -1.58
CA ILE A 42 9.67 -18.26 -1.67
C ILE A 42 11.13 -18.75 -1.62
N LEU A 43 11.46 -19.65 -0.67
CA LEU A 43 12.81 -20.21 -0.55
C LEU A 43 13.21 -21.02 -1.78
N VAL A 44 12.27 -21.78 -2.37
CA VAL A 44 12.50 -22.51 -3.62
C VAL A 44 12.80 -21.55 -4.77
N SER A 45 12.03 -20.46 -4.88
CA SER A 45 12.31 -19.42 -5.88
C SER A 45 13.66 -18.74 -5.65
N VAL A 46 14.01 -18.39 -4.40
CA VAL A 46 15.33 -17.83 -4.07
C VAL A 46 16.45 -18.78 -4.48
N LYS A 47 16.34 -20.06 -4.13
CA LYS A 47 17.31 -21.09 -4.54
C LYS A 47 17.45 -21.17 -6.07
N ALA A 48 16.34 -21.16 -6.81
CA ALA A 48 16.36 -21.23 -8.27
C ALA A 48 17.09 -20.05 -8.92
N GLY A 49 17.06 -18.84 -8.31
CA GLY A 49 17.79 -17.67 -8.77
C GLY A 49 19.29 -17.66 -8.42
N LEU A 50 19.74 -18.61 -7.57
CA LEU A 50 21.12 -18.71 -7.09
C LEU A 50 21.88 -19.94 -7.61
N VAL A 51 21.25 -20.81 -8.41
CA VAL A 51 21.90 -21.98 -9.02
C VAL A 51 22.17 -21.75 -10.51
N ASN A 52 23.20 -22.42 -11.05
CA ASN A 52 23.51 -22.30 -12.47
C ASN A 52 22.43 -22.87 -13.37
N ASN A 53 21.78 -23.97 -12.94
CA ASN A 53 20.70 -24.63 -13.66
C ASN A 53 19.65 -25.11 -12.65
N TYR A 54 18.42 -24.69 -12.86
CA TYR A 54 17.30 -25.05 -11.98
C TYR A 54 17.03 -26.57 -11.95
N SER A 55 17.12 -27.25 -13.12
CA SER A 55 16.83 -28.68 -13.24
C SER A 55 17.84 -29.56 -12.48
N SER A 56 19.11 -29.16 -12.45
CA SER A 56 20.17 -29.85 -11.71
C SER A 56 20.29 -29.36 -10.25
N GLY A 57 19.59 -28.28 -9.90
CA GLY A 57 19.55 -27.74 -8.55
C GLY A 57 20.95 -27.35 -8.02
N LEU A 58 21.23 -27.69 -6.75
CA LEU A 58 22.50 -27.34 -6.09
C LEU A 58 23.72 -28.05 -6.68
N GLU A 59 23.56 -29.18 -7.35
CA GLU A 59 24.65 -29.90 -8.03
C GLU A 59 25.25 -29.07 -9.18
N SER A 60 24.47 -28.15 -9.78
CA SER A 60 24.95 -27.26 -10.81
C SER A 60 25.90 -26.16 -10.30
N GLY A 61 26.06 -26.04 -8.97
CA GLY A 61 26.80 -24.97 -8.31
C GLY A 61 26.02 -23.68 -8.10
N LEU A 62 26.48 -22.87 -7.14
CA LEU A 62 25.91 -21.56 -6.85
C LEU A 62 26.46 -20.49 -7.79
N THR A 63 25.62 -19.51 -8.16
CA THR A 63 26.00 -18.39 -9.01
C THR A 63 25.21 -17.13 -8.68
N LEU A 64 25.81 -15.96 -8.92
CA LEU A 64 25.14 -14.65 -8.89
C LEU A 64 24.89 -14.10 -10.30
N ARG A 65 25.29 -14.84 -11.35
CA ARG A 65 25.18 -14.45 -12.76
C ARG A 65 23.79 -13.96 -13.14
N TRP A 66 22.74 -14.60 -12.63
CA TRP A 66 21.36 -14.24 -12.96
C TRP A 66 20.95 -12.92 -12.31
N LEU A 67 21.43 -12.63 -11.09
CA LEU A 67 21.22 -11.35 -10.42
C LEU A 67 21.94 -10.22 -11.15
N GLU A 68 23.20 -10.43 -11.53
CA GLU A 68 23.99 -9.49 -12.33
C GLU A 68 23.27 -9.20 -13.67
N GLN A 69 22.85 -10.24 -14.38
CA GLN A 69 22.12 -10.12 -15.63
C GLN A 69 20.83 -9.31 -15.48
N VAL A 70 20.03 -9.58 -14.44
CA VAL A 70 18.79 -8.83 -14.19
C VAL A 70 19.11 -7.38 -13.84
N TRP A 71 20.15 -7.13 -13.06
CA TRP A 71 20.52 -5.78 -12.67
C TRP A 71 21.06 -4.96 -13.85
N GLU A 72 21.96 -5.51 -14.64
CA GLU A 72 22.55 -4.83 -15.79
C GLU A 72 21.54 -4.58 -16.90
N VAL A 73 20.77 -5.59 -17.28
CA VAL A 73 19.84 -5.52 -18.41
C VAL A 73 18.50 -4.89 -18.05
N TYR A 74 18.00 -5.17 -16.83
CA TYR A 74 16.65 -4.81 -16.40
C TYR A 74 16.57 -3.93 -15.15
N GLY A 75 17.70 -3.47 -14.59
CA GLY A 75 17.72 -2.60 -13.41
C GLY A 75 16.91 -1.31 -13.57
N GLY A 76 16.68 -0.88 -14.82
CA GLY A 76 15.73 0.18 -15.14
C GLY A 76 14.31 -0.10 -14.66
N THR A 77 13.86 -1.35 -14.67
CA THR A 77 12.50 -1.73 -14.23
C THR A 77 12.31 -1.50 -12.73
N VAL A 78 13.36 -1.71 -11.92
CA VAL A 78 13.35 -1.44 -10.48
C VAL A 78 13.14 0.06 -10.23
N ARG A 79 13.95 0.90 -10.88
CA ARG A 79 13.86 2.37 -10.75
C ARG A 79 12.50 2.91 -11.16
N TRP A 80 12.00 2.44 -12.30
CA TRP A 80 10.68 2.86 -12.80
C TRP A 80 9.53 2.37 -11.93
N SER A 81 9.60 1.15 -11.38
CA SER A 81 8.58 0.66 -10.42
C SER A 81 8.52 1.50 -9.15
N LEU A 82 9.67 1.85 -8.58
CA LEU A 82 9.75 2.71 -7.41
C LEU A 82 9.29 4.15 -7.72
N ALA A 83 9.72 4.70 -8.85
CA ALA A 83 9.28 6.03 -9.29
C ALA A 83 7.77 6.08 -9.54
N LEU A 84 7.22 5.07 -10.20
CA LEU A 84 5.78 4.96 -10.49
C LEU A 84 4.97 4.87 -9.19
N ALA A 85 5.39 4.04 -8.24
CA ALA A 85 4.73 3.92 -6.93
C ALA A 85 4.81 5.23 -6.14
N SER A 86 5.95 5.91 -6.16
CA SER A 86 6.12 7.22 -5.50
C SER A 86 5.26 8.31 -6.12
N LEU A 87 5.19 8.37 -7.46
CA LEU A 87 4.32 9.30 -8.18
C LEU A 87 2.83 8.97 -7.95
N CYS A 88 2.49 7.69 -7.84
CA CYS A 88 1.14 7.24 -7.51
C CYS A 88 0.74 7.72 -6.09
N VAL A 89 1.63 7.61 -5.10
CA VAL A 89 1.41 8.15 -3.76
C VAL A 89 1.21 9.67 -3.82
N LEU A 90 2.09 10.39 -4.53
CA LEU A 90 1.98 11.84 -4.66
C LEU A 90 0.64 12.26 -5.30
N GLY A 91 0.22 11.61 -6.39
CA GLY A 91 -1.07 11.87 -7.02
C GLY A 91 -2.25 11.58 -6.08
N ASN A 92 -2.19 10.49 -5.32
CA ASN A 92 -3.19 10.14 -4.32
C ASN A 92 -3.21 11.13 -3.14
N LEU A 93 -2.07 11.67 -2.73
CA LEU A 93 -2.01 12.73 -1.71
C LEU A 93 -2.68 14.01 -2.21
N LEU A 94 -2.35 14.44 -3.42
CA LEU A 94 -2.84 15.70 -3.98
C LEU A 94 -4.35 15.67 -4.28
N ILE A 95 -4.89 14.54 -4.72
CA ILE A 95 -6.29 14.41 -5.12
C ILE A 95 -7.10 13.68 -4.04
N GLY A 96 -6.60 12.58 -3.50
CA GLY A 96 -7.30 11.69 -2.60
C GLY A 96 -7.54 12.31 -1.22
N VAL A 97 -6.57 13.04 -0.65
CA VAL A 97 -6.74 13.66 0.67
C VAL A 97 -7.79 14.78 0.66
N PRO A 98 -7.78 15.73 -0.28
CA PRO A 98 -8.88 16.70 -0.41
C PRO A 98 -10.23 16.04 -0.72
N CYS A 99 -10.26 15.02 -1.56
CA CYS A 99 -11.46 14.25 -1.85
C CYS A 99 -12.02 13.57 -0.59
N ALA A 100 -11.16 12.93 0.20
CA ALA A 100 -11.51 12.31 1.48
C ALA A 100 -12.13 13.30 2.46
N TYR A 101 -11.56 14.51 2.56
CA TYR A 101 -12.13 15.58 3.37
C TYR A 101 -13.52 15.99 2.86
N ALA A 102 -13.67 16.24 1.57
CA ALA A 102 -14.94 16.64 0.98
C ALA A 102 -16.05 15.58 1.21
N LEU A 103 -15.73 14.31 1.06
CA LEU A 103 -16.65 13.21 1.33
C LEU A 103 -16.99 13.09 2.82
N ALA A 104 -16.00 13.23 3.71
CA ALA A 104 -16.21 13.16 5.15
C ALA A 104 -17.12 14.29 5.68
N ARG A 105 -17.15 15.43 5.00
CA ARG A 105 -17.99 16.60 5.36
C ARG A 105 -19.32 16.65 4.63
N SER A 106 -19.59 15.74 3.69
CA SER A 106 -20.80 15.75 2.89
C SER A 106 -21.77 14.65 3.30
N SER A 107 -22.99 15.04 3.67
CA SER A 107 -24.12 14.12 3.91
C SER A 107 -24.98 13.88 2.66
N SER A 108 -24.60 14.43 1.51
CA SER A 108 -25.41 14.39 0.28
C SER A 108 -25.49 12.98 -0.31
N ARG A 109 -26.60 12.69 -1.02
CA ARG A 109 -26.76 11.44 -1.77
C ARG A 109 -25.70 11.29 -2.86
N ALA A 110 -25.33 12.41 -3.49
CA ALA A 110 -24.29 12.41 -4.53
C ALA A 110 -22.91 12.00 -3.99
N ALA A 111 -22.53 12.48 -2.79
CA ALA A 111 -21.27 12.07 -2.15
C ALA A 111 -21.24 10.57 -1.84
N ARG A 112 -22.34 10.02 -1.32
CA ARG A 112 -22.44 8.57 -1.06
C ARG A 112 -22.35 7.75 -2.35
N LEU A 113 -23.06 8.17 -3.40
CA LEU A 113 -22.97 7.51 -4.71
C LEU A 113 -21.55 7.58 -5.26
N PHE A 114 -20.88 8.73 -5.14
CA PHE A 114 -19.49 8.89 -5.59
C PHE A 114 -18.53 7.97 -4.81
N GLU A 115 -18.69 7.84 -3.50
CA GLU A 115 -17.91 6.93 -2.66
C GLU A 115 -18.11 5.46 -3.08
N GLU A 116 -19.36 5.06 -3.38
CA GLU A 116 -19.65 3.73 -3.91
C GLU A 116 -19.01 3.50 -5.28
N LEU A 117 -19.15 4.46 -6.20
CA LEU A 117 -18.57 4.39 -7.55
C LEU A 117 -17.03 4.31 -7.51
N MET A 118 -16.39 5.03 -6.59
CA MET A 118 -14.93 4.97 -6.43
C MET A 118 -14.43 3.57 -6.04
N THR A 119 -15.26 2.73 -5.44
CA THR A 119 -14.87 1.36 -5.08
C THR A 119 -14.97 0.36 -6.24
N LEU A 120 -15.65 0.71 -7.33
CA LEU A 120 -15.82 -0.18 -8.49
C LEU A 120 -14.48 -0.69 -9.07
N PRO A 121 -13.41 0.12 -9.22
CA PRO A 121 -12.15 -0.38 -9.74
C PRO A 121 -11.51 -1.49 -8.88
N VAL A 122 -11.86 -1.56 -7.59
CA VAL A 122 -11.39 -2.63 -6.68
C VAL A 122 -12.21 -3.91 -6.86
N ALA A 123 -13.51 -3.77 -7.17
CA ALA A 123 -14.41 -4.91 -7.41
C ALA A 123 -14.24 -5.51 -8.82
N VAL A 124 -13.82 -4.69 -9.78
CA VAL A 124 -13.60 -5.09 -11.18
C VAL A 124 -12.19 -5.69 -11.32
N PRO A 125 -12.03 -6.83 -12.01
CA PRO A 125 -10.71 -7.38 -12.27
C PRO A 125 -9.78 -6.36 -12.94
N GLY A 126 -8.51 -6.27 -12.47
CA GLY A 126 -7.54 -5.31 -13.00
C GLY A 126 -7.38 -5.34 -14.52
N LEU A 127 -7.47 -6.54 -15.13
CA LEU A 127 -7.44 -6.71 -16.58
C LEU A 127 -8.62 -6.01 -17.27
N ALA A 128 -9.83 -6.05 -16.71
CA ALA A 128 -11.00 -5.37 -17.29
C ALA A 128 -10.89 -3.85 -17.14
N THR A 129 -10.39 -3.37 -16.01
CA THR A 129 -10.09 -1.94 -15.81
C THR A 129 -9.04 -1.46 -16.79
N ALA A 130 -7.98 -2.24 -17.03
CA ALA A 130 -6.96 -1.93 -18.02
C ALA A 130 -7.54 -1.85 -19.45
N LEU A 131 -8.42 -2.80 -19.81
CA LEU A 131 -9.10 -2.78 -21.11
C LEU A 131 -9.96 -1.52 -21.29
N ALA A 132 -10.72 -1.13 -20.26
CA ALA A 132 -11.49 0.10 -20.28
C ALA A 132 -10.62 1.34 -20.51
N LEU A 133 -9.46 1.43 -19.85
CA LEU A 133 -8.49 2.51 -20.05
C LEU A 133 -7.92 2.51 -21.46
N ILE A 134 -7.60 1.32 -22.02
CA ILE A 134 -7.10 1.19 -23.40
C ILE A 134 -8.17 1.63 -24.40
N LEU A 135 -9.41 1.23 -24.23
CA LEU A 135 -10.50 1.63 -25.11
C LEU A 135 -10.75 3.14 -25.08
N THR A 136 -10.59 3.76 -23.90
CA THR A 136 -10.83 5.20 -23.72
C THR A 136 -9.66 6.05 -24.25
N PHE A 137 -8.43 5.68 -23.96
CA PHE A 137 -7.24 6.50 -24.19
C PHE A 137 -6.25 5.90 -25.20
N GLY A 138 -6.49 4.70 -25.72
CA GLY A 138 -5.54 3.97 -26.58
C GLY A 138 -5.22 4.64 -27.91
N THR A 139 -6.08 5.54 -28.39
CA THR A 139 -5.84 6.36 -29.59
C THR A 139 -4.82 7.46 -29.39
N MET A 140 -4.56 7.86 -28.13
CA MET A 140 -3.57 8.87 -27.75
C MET A 140 -2.17 8.22 -27.69
N ARG A 141 -1.53 8.04 -28.86
CA ARG A 141 -0.30 7.21 -29.00
C ARG A 141 0.80 7.51 -28.01
N ASP A 142 1.20 8.77 -27.86
CA ASP A 142 2.30 9.19 -26.99
C ASP A 142 1.97 8.91 -25.51
N PHE A 143 0.73 9.19 -25.12
CA PHE A 143 0.25 8.89 -23.77
C PHE A 143 0.18 7.39 -23.53
N ARG A 144 -0.38 6.60 -24.46
CA ARG A 144 -0.53 5.15 -24.36
C ARG A 144 0.82 4.43 -24.22
N GLN A 145 1.90 4.96 -24.80
CA GLN A 145 3.24 4.39 -24.76
C GLN A 145 4.10 4.91 -23.58
N SER A 146 3.53 5.72 -22.71
CA SER A 146 4.24 6.36 -21.59
C SER A 146 3.96 5.68 -20.26
N TYR A 147 4.87 5.88 -19.30
CA TYR A 147 4.62 5.53 -17.89
C TYR A 147 3.46 6.32 -17.27
N ALA A 148 3.09 7.48 -17.82
CA ALA A 148 1.95 8.25 -17.36
C ALA A 148 0.64 7.49 -17.54
N PHE A 149 0.51 6.68 -18.61
CA PHE A 149 -0.66 5.84 -18.81
C PHE A 149 -0.80 4.75 -17.73
N ILE A 150 0.31 4.12 -17.38
CA ILE A 150 0.35 3.14 -16.27
C ILE A 150 0.04 3.84 -14.95
N LEU A 151 0.61 5.04 -14.72
CA LEU A 151 0.36 5.83 -13.51
C LEU A 151 -1.13 6.12 -13.32
N VAL A 152 -1.84 6.53 -14.38
CA VAL A 152 -3.30 6.76 -14.32
C VAL A 152 -4.02 5.48 -13.91
N GLY A 153 -3.65 4.33 -14.47
CA GLY A 153 -4.20 3.04 -14.08
C GLY A 153 -3.99 2.71 -12.62
N HIS A 154 -2.75 2.90 -12.12
CA HIS A 154 -2.42 2.69 -10.72
C HIS A 154 -3.19 3.64 -9.79
N MET A 155 -3.33 4.92 -10.16
CA MET A 155 -4.12 5.90 -9.41
C MET A 155 -5.60 5.51 -9.35
N VAL A 156 -6.21 5.12 -10.47
CA VAL A 156 -7.59 4.65 -10.50
C VAL A 156 -7.80 3.45 -9.56
N PHE A 157 -6.87 2.51 -9.55
CA PHE A 157 -6.92 1.33 -8.69
C PHE A 157 -6.69 1.64 -7.20
N THR A 158 -5.76 2.55 -6.88
CA THR A 158 -5.33 2.81 -5.50
C THR A 158 -6.08 3.93 -4.79
N MET A 159 -6.70 4.86 -5.54
CA MET A 159 -7.44 6.01 -5.01
C MET A 159 -8.49 5.64 -3.95
N PRO A 160 -9.32 4.59 -4.14
CA PRO A 160 -10.30 4.19 -3.14
C PRO A 160 -9.70 3.88 -1.77
N PHE A 161 -8.51 3.29 -1.73
CA PHE A 161 -7.83 2.94 -0.48
C PHE A 161 -7.39 4.19 0.28
N MET A 162 -6.75 5.15 -0.41
CA MET A 162 -6.35 6.42 0.19
C MET A 162 -7.58 7.16 0.74
N VAL A 163 -8.61 7.32 -0.09
CA VAL A 163 -9.81 8.08 0.27
C VAL A 163 -10.52 7.44 1.45
N ARG A 164 -10.71 6.12 1.48
CA ARG A 164 -11.37 5.41 2.59
C ARG A 164 -10.62 5.56 3.91
N ILE A 165 -9.30 5.35 3.90
CA ILE A 165 -8.48 5.43 5.12
C ILE A 165 -8.53 6.85 5.69
N VAL A 166 -8.36 7.86 4.83
CA VAL A 166 -8.27 9.26 5.27
C VAL A 166 -9.66 9.83 5.59
N SER A 167 -10.73 9.46 4.83
CA SER A 167 -12.10 9.87 5.11
C SER A 167 -12.58 9.37 6.48
N ALA A 168 -12.29 8.11 6.82
CA ALA A 168 -12.61 7.57 8.14
C ALA A 168 -11.93 8.35 9.29
N ALA A 169 -10.72 8.86 9.06
CA ALA A 169 -10.04 9.71 10.03
C ALA A 169 -10.70 11.10 10.14
N PHE A 170 -11.09 11.71 9.02
CA PHE A 170 -11.77 13.01 9.03
C PHE A 170 -13.16 12.97 9.65
N GLN A 171 -13.84 11.80 9.69
CA GLN A 171 -15.18 11.64 10.27
C GLN A 171 -15.22 11.61 11.80
N ARG A 172 -14.07 11.69 12.49
CA ARG A 172 -14.02 11.71 13.96
C ARG A 172 -14.64 13.01 14.49
N ASP A 173 -15.48 12.89 15.53
CA ASP A 173 -16.17 14.04 16.16
C ASP A 173 -15.20 15.07 16.73
N GLU A 174 -14.04 14.63 17.23
CA GLU A 174 -12.99 15.51 17.73
C GLU A 174 -12.48 16.49 16.65
N LEU A 175 -12.37 16.04 15.39
CA LEU A 175 -11.92 16.86 14.28
C LEU A 175 -12.98 17.87 13.82
N LEU A 176 -14.26 17.54 13.97
CA LEU A 176 -15.35 18.50 13.74
C LEU A 176 -15.23 19.66 14.72
N THR A 177 -15.08 19.35 16.01
CA THR A 177 -14.92 20.34 17.07
C THR A 177 -13.69 21.23 16.85
N LEU A 178 -12.54 20.64 16.46
CA LEU A 178 -11.32 21.39 16.15
C LEU A 178 -11.51 22.33 14.95
N GLU A 179 -12.19 21.86 13.92
CA GLU A 179 -12.48 22.67 12.71
C GLU A 179 -13.40 23.86 13.04
N GLU A 180 -14.44 23.64 13.86
CA GLU A 180 -15.37 24.68 14.31
C GLU A 180 -14.67 25.69 15.21
N ALA A 181 -13.81 25.25 16.13
CA ALA A 181 -13.01 26.15 16.98
C ALA A 181 -12.08 27.03 16.15
N ALA A 182 -11.35 26.46 15.19
CA ALA A 182 -10.49 27.21 14.29
C ALA A 182 -11.28 28.22 13.43
N ARG A 183 -12.48 27.83 12.98
CA ARG A 183 -13.39 28.72 12.25
C ARG A 183 -13.86 29.90 13.10
N SER A 184 -14.20 29.65 14.37
CA SER A 184 -14.63 30.69 15.31
C SER A 184 -13.53 31.70 15.60
N LEU A 185 -12.27 31.29 15.51
CA LEU A 185 -11.09 32.17 15.59
C LEU A 185 -10.77 32.93 14.29
N GLY A 186 -11.62 32.80 13.25
CA GLY A 186 -11.46 33.51 11.99
C GLY A 186 -10.49 32.84 10.99
N ALA A 187 -10.04 31.59 11.23
CA ALA A 187 -9.14 30.92 10.32
C ALA A 187 -9.79 30.66 8.95
N SER A 188 -9.08 30.99 7.86
CA SER A 188 -9.51 30.68 6.49
C SER A 188 -9.56 29.17 6.24
N PHE A 189 -10.22 28.73 5.16
CA PHE A 189 -10.28 27.31 4.80
C PHE A 189 -8.89 26.68 4.67
N ALA A 190 -7.98 27.35 3.97
CA ALA A 190 -6.61 26.83 3.79
C ALA A 190 -5.85 26.68 5.13
N GLN A 191 -6.01 27.66 6.04
CA GLN A 191 -5.42 27.59 7.38
C GLN A 191 -6.00 26.44 8.21
N ARG A 192 -7.32 26.21 8.17
CA ARG A 192 -7.94 25.09 8.86
C ARG A 192 -7.52 23.77 8.26
N PHE A 193 -7.59 23.64 6.93
CA PHE A 193 -7.29 22.39 6.23
C PHE A 193 -5.82 21.99 6.40
N LEU A 194 -4.89 22.87 6.02
CA LEU A 194 -3.45 22.57 6.03
C LEU A 194 -2.81 22.71 7.42
N GLY A 195 -3.29 23.63 8.25
CA GLY A 195 -2.70 23.92 9.56
C GLY A 195 -3.27 23.10 10.72
N VAL A 196 -4.51 22.62 10.61
CA VAL A 196 -5.20 21.91 11.70
C VAL A 196 -5.57 20.50 11.29
N LEU A 197 -6.35 20.35 10.21
CA LEU A 197 -6.96 19.07 9.87
C LEU A 197 -5.95 18.08 9.29
N VAL A 198 -5.14 18.48 8.30
CA VAL A 198 -4.12 17.61 7.70
C VAL A 198 -3.11 17.11 8.75
N PRO A 199 -2.53 17.95 9.62
CA PRO A 199 -1.69 17.48 10.72
C PRO A 199 -2.39 16.49 11.66
N ALA A 200 -3.66 16.74 12.00
CA ALA A 200 -4.41 15.88 12.91
C ALA A 200 -4.74 14.48 12.33
N VAL A 201 -4.91 14.38 10.99
CA VAL A 201 -5.12 13.09 10.31
C VAL A 201 -3.84 12.51 9.70
N LEU A 202 -2.70 13.10 9.96
CA LEU A 202 -1.42 12.69 9.39
C LEU A 202 -1.11 11.18 9.56
N PRO A 203 -1.42 10.54 10.71
CA PRO A 203 -1.27 9.09 10.85
C PRO A 203 -2.06 8.30 9.81
N ALA A 204 -3.28 8.72 9.50
CA ALA A 204 -4.11 8.08 8.47
C ALA A 204 -3.57 8.35 7.06
N ILE A 205 -3.05 9.55 6.79
CA ILE A 205 -2.41 9.89 5.51
C ILE A 205 -1.18 9.02 5.29
N VAL A 206 -0.34 8.85 6.32
CA VAL A 206 0.84 7.97 6.25
C VAL A 206 0.42 6.52 6.00
N ALA A 207 -0.57 6.01 6.72
CA ALA A 207 -1.09 4.66 6.53
C ALA A 207 -1.66 4.46 5.10
N GLY A 208 -2.44 5.43 4.60
CA GLY A 208 -2.95 5.45 3.23
C GLY A 208 -1.82 5.47 2.19
N SER A 209 -0.79 6.30 2.41
CA SER A 209 0.37 6.38 1.52
C SER A 209 1.16 5.07 1.44
N LEU A 210 1.39 4.41 2.59
CA LEU A 210 2.03 3.10 2.64
C LEU A 210 1.21 2.04 1.92
N THR A 211 -0.12 2.07 2.07
CA THR A 211 -1.03 1.16 1.37
C THR A 211 -0.95 1.39 -0.14
N VAL A 212 -1.07 2.64 -0.60
CA VAL A 212 -0.96 3.00 -2.03
C VAL A 212 0.39 2.59 -2.62
N PHE A 213 1.49 2.86 -1.91
CA PHE A 213 2.82 2.48 -2.35
C PHE A 213 2.95 0.97 -2.52
N THR A 214 2.52 0.21 -1.50
CA THR A 214 2.59 -1.27 -1.51
C THR A 214 1.77 -1.86 -2.65
N LEU A 215 0.53 -1.38 -2.83
CA LEU A 215 -0.35 -1.83 -3.91
C LEU A 215 0.21 -1.48 -5.28
N SER A 216 0.77 -0.27 -5.45
CA SER A 216 1.30 0.19 -6.73
C SER A 216 2.59 -0.54 -7.13
N VAL A 217 3.52 -0.76 -6.19
CA VAL A 217 4.79 -1.44 -6.51
C VAL A 217 4.62 -2.92 -6.85
N GLY A 218 3.61 -3.57 -6.25
CA GLY A 218 3.29 -4.98 -6.48
C GLY A 218 2.23 -5.22 -7.57
N GLU A 219 1.69 -4.15 -8.17
CA GLU A 219 0.62 -4.29 -9.15
C GLU A 219 1.16 -4.92 -10.45
N PHE A 220 0.55 -6.02 -10.84
CA PHE A 220 0.89 -6.77 -12.04
C PHE A 220 -0.25 -6.81 -13.07
N ASN A 221 -1.48 -7.17 -12.66
CA ASN A 221 -2.56 -7.51 -13.58
C ASN A 221 -2.95 -6.36 -14.51
N LEU A 222 -3.13 -5.17 -13.95
CA LEU A 222 -3.45 -3.96 -14.70
C LEU A 222 -2.25 -3.53 -15.54
N THR A 223 -1.05 -3.54 -14.92
CA THR A 223 0.20 -3.13 -15.58
C THR A 223 0.53 -4.05 -16.76
N TRP A 224 0.27 -5.36 -16.64
CA TRP A 224 0.48 -6.33 -17.71
C TRP A 224 -0.26 -5.96 -19.00
N MET A 225 -1.46 -5.43 -18.90
CA MET A 225 -2.24 -4.97 -20.06
C MET A 225 -1.84 -3.57 -20.54
N LEU A 226 -1.42 -2.70 -19.62
CA LEU A 226 -1.09 -1.31 -19.93
C LEU A 226 0.34 -1.12 -20.43
N HIS A 227 1.27 -2.01 -20.08
CA HIS A 227 2.68 -1.83 -20.44
C HIS A 227 2.94 -1.96 -21.94
N THR A 228 4.10 -1.50 -22.34
CA THR A 228 4.72 -1.71 -23.65
C THR A 228 6.15 -2.22 -23.41
N PRO A 229 6.86 -2.70 -24.44
CA PRO A 229 8.28 -3.07 -24.28
C PRO A 229 9.16 -1.97 -23.70
N LEU A 230 8.76 -0.69 -23.82
CA LEU A 230 9.49 0.48 -23.31
C LEU A 230 9.11 0.86 -21.88
N THR A 231 7.97 0.37 -21.36
CA THR A 231 7.39 0.78 -20.06
C THR A 231 7.22 -0.40 -19.11
N ARG A 232 8.20 -1.31 -19.08
CA ARG A 232 8.18 -2.47 -18.18
C ARG A 232 8.39 -2.06 -16.74
N THR A 233 7.62 -2.68 -15.87
CA THR A 233 7.80 -2.63 -14.41
C THR A 233 8.45 -3.92 -13.91
N LEU A 234 8.89 -3.92 -12.65
CA LEU A 234 9.54 -5.09 -12.06
C LEU A 234 8.64 -6.34 -12.02
N PRO A 235 7.35 -6.26 -11.58
CA PRO A 235 6.45 -7.42 -11.64
C PRO A 235 6.20 -7.95 -13.06
N VAL A 236 6.10 -7.06 -14.04
CA VAL A 236 5.93 -7.44 -15.45
C VAL A 236 7.17 -8.16 -15.97
N GLY A 237 8.38 -7.65 -15.70
CA GLY A 237 9.62 -8.29 -16.11
C GLY A 237 9.82 -9.68 -15.50
N LEU A 238 9.37 -9.86 -14.24
CA LEU A 238 9.38 -11.14 -13.57
C LEU A 238 8.53 -12.17 -14.32
N VAL A 239 7.27 -11.83 -14.60
CA VAL A 239 6.34 -12.74 -15.28
C VAL A 239 6.76 -13.01 -16.73
N ASP A 240 7.24 -12.00 -17.45
CA ASP A 240 7.84 -12.17 -18.79
C ASP A 240 8.94 -13.23 -18.80
N SER A 241 9.80 -13.22 -17.77
CA SER A 241 10.89 -14.19 -17.66
C SER A 241 10.39 -15.61 -17.41
N TYR A 242 9.36 -15.79 -16.55
CA TYR A 242 8.75 -17.10 -16.31
C TYR A 242 8.00 -17.61 -17.54
N THR A 243 7.23 -16.78 -18.23
CA THR A 243 6.50 -17.19 -19.42
C THR A 243 7.42 -17.53 -20.60
N ALA A 244 8.61 -16.93 -20.63
CA ALA A 244 9.69 -17.29 -21.57
C ALA A 244 10.52 -18.51 -21.13
N MET A 245 10.05 -19.30 -20.15
CA MET A 245 10.75 -20.47 -19.56
C MET A 245 12.16 -20.17 -19.03
N ARG A 246 12.44 -18.93 -18.67
CA ARG A 246 13.71 -18.48 -18.07
C ARG A 246 13.60 -18.50 -16.55
N ILE A 247 13.48 -19.69 -15.96
CA ILE A 247 13.15 -19.89 -14.53
C ILE A 247 14.19 -19.21 -13.63
N GLU A 248 15.48 -19.38 -13.91
CA GLU A 248 16.56 -18.81 -13.12
C GLU A 248 16.50 -17.27 -13.13
N VAL A 249 16.26 -16.68 -14.31
CA VAL A 249 16.14 -15.21 -14.45
C VAL A 249 14.89 -14.70 -13.74
N GLY A 250 13.73 -15.35 -13.90
CA GLY A 250 12.51 -14.99 -13.16
C GLY A 250 12.69 -15.09 -11.65
N SER A 251 13.40 -16.11 -11.20
CA SER A 251 13.74 -16.29 -9.78
C SER A 251 14.73 -15.23 -9.27
N ALA A 252 15.68 -14.80 -10.10
CA ALA A 252 16.56 -13.66 -9.79
C ALA A 252 15.77 -12.35 -9.69
N TYR A 253 14.77 -12.12 -10.54
CA TYR A 253 13.82 -11.00 -10.39
C TYR A 253 13.08 -11.04 -9.05
N THR A 254 12.59 -12.22 -8.65
CA THR A 254 11.94 -12.41 -7.34
C THR A 254 12.88 -12.03 -6.20
N LEU A 255 14.14 -12.46 -6.27
CA LEU A 255 15.15 -12.14 -5.26
C LEU A 255 15.45 -10.64 -5.21
N ILE A 256 15.62 -9.99 -6.35
CA ILE A 256 15.81 -8.53 -6.43
C ILE A 256 14.58 -7.79 -5.90
N PHE A 257 13.37 -8.26 -6.24
CA PHE A 257 12.14 -7.70 -5.71
C PHE A 257 12.14 -7.74 -4.18
N LEU A 258 12.44 -8.88 -3.59
CA LEU A 258 12.50 -9.04 -2.13
C LEU A 258 13.58 -8.14 -1.51
N LEU A 259 14.79 -8.13 -2.07
CA LEU A 259 15.93 -7.37 -1.55
C LEU A 259 15.74 -5.86 -1.64
N VAL A 260 14.98 -5.37 -2.61
CA VAL A 260 14.73 -3.93 -2.79
C VAL A 260 13.43 -3.50 -2.09
N ILE A 261 12.34 -4.21 -2.34
CA ILE A 261 11.00 -3.75 -1.91
C ILE A 261 10.79 -3.96 -0.41
N VAL A 262 11.23 -5.10 0.16
CA VAL A 262 11.06 -5.35 1.59
C VAL A 262 11.78 -4.32 2.47
N PRO A 263 13.08 -3.99 2.23
CA PRO A 263 13.74 -2.92 2.98
C PRO A 263 13.13 -1.53 2.77
N VAL A 264 12.69 -1.23 1.53
CA VAL A 264 12.02 0.05 1.24
C VAL A 264 10.70 0.17 2.03
N LEU A 265 9.86 -0.86 2.00
CA LEU A 265 8.60 -0.87 2.76
C LEU A 265 8.85 -0.79 4.26
N TRP A 266 9.83 -1.56 4.77
CA TRP A 266 10.20 -1.50 6.19
C TRP A 266 10.72 -0.12 6.59
N GLY A 267 11.58 0.49 5.77
CA GLY A 267 12.08 1.85 5.98
C GLY A 267 10.98 2.90 5.97
N LEU A 268 10.07 2.84 5.01
CA LEU A 268 8.92 3.74 4.94
C LEU A 268 7.99 3.58 6.14
N GLN A 269 7.76 2.34 6.59
CA GLN A 269 6.94 2.07 7.78
C GLN A 269 7.63 2.59 9.06
N ALA A 270 8.93 2.38 9.20
CA ALA A 270 9.70 2.89 10.33
C ALA A 270 9.69 4.42 10.38
N LEU A 271 9.91 5.10 9.24
CA LEU A 271 9.79 6.55 9.13
C LEU A 271 8.40 7.04 9.47
N GLY A 272 7.35 6.37 8.96
CA GLY A 272 5.96 6.69 9.29
C GLY A 272 5.67 6.60 10.79
N THR A 273 6.14 5.56 11.47
CA THR A 273 5.95 5.39 12.93
C THR A 273 6.72 6.43 13.74
N LEU A 274 7.96 6.77 13.34
CA LEU A 274 8.74 7.84 13.96
C LEU A 274 8.04 9.20 13.81
N PHE A 275 7.53 9.50 12.63
CA PHE A 275 6.86 10.77 12.35
C PHE A 275 5.56 10.91 13.17
N ILE A 276 4.78 9.84 13.30
CA ILE A 276 3.57 9.80 14.12
C ILE A 276 3.90 10.03 15.60
N ARG A 277 4.96 9.41 16.12
CA ARG A 277 5.39 9.58 17.52
C ARG A 277 5.82 11.02 17.82
N TYR A 278 6.49 11.67 16.88
CA TYR A 278 7.02 13.03 17.06
C TYR A 278 5.93 14.10 17.01
N HIS A 279 4.86 13.91 16.25
CA HIS A 279 3.77 14.88 16.08
C HIS A 279 2.49 14.51 16.86
N GLY A 280 2.44 13.36 17.50
CA GLY A 280 1.28 12.87 18.25
C GLY A 280 1.38 13.05 19.78
N THR A 281 2.42 13.76 20.25
CA THR A 281 2.57 14.28 21.62
C THR A 281 2.27 15.77 21.62
#